data_bc0a1e166bd51d048545354880cb378e
#
_entry.id   bc0a1e166bd51d048545354880cb378e
#
_cell.length_a   1.000
_cell.length_b   1.000
_cell.length_c   1.000
_cell.angle_alpha   90.00
_cell.angle_beta   90.00
_cell.angle_gamma   90.00
#
_symmetry.space_group_name_H-M   'P 1'
#
loop_
_entity.id
_entity.type
_entity.pdbx_description
1 polymer ?
#
loop_
_entity_poly.entity_id
_entity_poly.type
_entity_poly.pdbx_seq_one_letter_code
_entity_poly.pdbx_strand_id
1 'polypeptide(L)'
;DPLRDQFTLVYKLPEEKIKDRPAPISYSFIDRNNNIWLCNEETLYLYNTHTLQTLQIKNEIGEDITDIEQIDDTHFFIGTEQGIHHAELKNQGLHLLPCDKLDNLPIQINELYFHRPSRKLFIGTFERGIYVYDMNTKQSTQPNMSLTDVSITRIKPLNNKELLVATDGAGVYKI
;
A
#
# COMPACT_ATOMS: atom_id res chain seq x y z
N ASP A 1 10.78 -4.58 -30.86
CA ASP A 1 11.15 -3.95 -29.60
C ASP A 1 9.88 -3.85 -28.72
N PRO A 2 9.78 -4.56 -27.58
CA PRO A 2 8.58 -4.54 -26.74
C PRO A 2 8.32 -3.17 -26.07
N LEU A 3 9.23 -2.22 -26.22
CA LEU A 3 9.13 -0.85 -25.70
C LEU A 3 8.87 0.20 -26.79
N ARG A 4 8.46 -0.21 -27.98
CA ARG A 4 7.97 0.76 -28.96
C ARG A 4 6.68 1.38 -28.44
N ASP A 5 6.70 2.68 -28.27
CA ASP A 5 5.68 3.70 -27.94
C ASP A 5 4.21 3.40 -28.31
N GLN A 6 3.72 2.22 -27.93
CA GLN A 6 2.31 1.85 -28.08
C GLN A 6 1.65 1.88 -26.71
N PHE A 7 0.99 2.98 -26.43
CA PHE A 7 0.10 3.07 -25.29
C PHE A 7 -1.21 2.37 -25.64
N THR A 8 -1.56 1.34 -24.89
CA THR A 8 -2.84 0.65 -25.04
C THR A 8 -3.69 0.94 -23.81
N LEU A 9 -4.92 1.42 -24.04
CA LEU A 9 -5.89 1.58 -22.97
C LEU A 9 -6.31 0.20 -22.48
N VAL A 10 -5.90 -0.17 -21.28
CA VAL A 10 -6.19 -1.47 -20.67
C VAL A 10 -7.59 -1.49 -20.05
N TYR A 11 -7.96 -0.42 -19.37
CA TYR A 11 -9.26 -0.28 -18.71
C TYR A 11 -9.67 1.20 -18.65
N LYS A 12 -10.92 1.50 -19.01
CA LYS A 12 -11.51 2.83 -18.86
C LYS A 12 -12.41 2.81 -17.64
N LEU A 13 -12.09 3.65 -16.65
CA LEU A 13 -12.96 3.83 -15.50
C LEU A 13 -14.36 4.29 -15.91
N PRO A 14 -15.42 3.88 -15.20
CA PRO A 14 -16.72 4.53 -15.32
C PRO A 14 -16.61 6.05 -15.17
N GLU A 15 -17.47 6.79 -15.84
CA GLU A 15 -17.48 8.25 -15.74
C GLU A 15 -18.12 8.67 -14.39
N GLU A 16 -17.45 8.36 -13.30
CA GLU A 16 -17.81 8.86 -11.98
C GLU A 16 -17.29 10.28 -11.81
N LYS A 17 -18.12 11.12 -11.23
CA LYS A 17 -17.76 12.50 -10.95
C LYS A 17 -17.79 12.74 -9.45
N ILE A 18 -16.66 13.13 -8.88
CA ILE A 18 -16.59 13.70 -7.53
C ILE A 18 -16.65 15.21 -7.69
N LYS A 19 -17.70 15.83 -7.16
CA LYS A 19 -17.91 17.30 -7.23
C LYS A 19 -17.76 17.88 -8.64
N ASP A 20 -18.43 17.27 -9.65
CA ASP A 20 -18.39 17.67 -11.06
C ASP A 20 -17.02 17.51 -11.76
N ARG A 21 -16.07 16.84 -11.16
CA ARG A 21 -14.78 16.47 -11.77
C ARG A 21 -14.68 14.96 -11.97
N PRO A 22 -13.94 14.47 -12.98
CA PRO A 22 -13.60 13.06 -13.06
C PRO A 22 -12.89 12.65 -11.76
N ALA A 23 -13.30 11.51 -11.18
CA ALA A 23 -12.64 10.97 -9.99
C ALA A 23 -11.20 10.56 -10.33
N PRO A 24 -10.18 11.24 -9.80
CA PRO A 24 -8.80 10.86 -10.10
C PRO A 24 -8.48 9.51 -9.46
N ILE A 25 -7.59 8.76 -10.08
CA ILE A 25 -6.95 7.62 -9.43
C ILE A 25 -5.85 8.18 -8.56
N SER A 26 -5.96 7.99 -7.25
CA SER A 26 -4.96 8.39 -6.25
C SER A 26 -3.83 7.36 -6.15
N TYR A 27 -4.17 6.08 -6.30
CA TYR A 27 -3.21 4.98 -6.16
C TYR A 27 -3.52 3.83 -7.11
N SER A 28 -2.48 3.12 -7.57
CA SER A 28 -2.61 1.88 -8.35
C SER A 28 -1.62 0.82 -7.88
N PHE A 29 -2.07 -0.43 -7.85
CA PHE A 29 -1.31 -1.57 -7.37
C PHE A 29 -1.61 -2.81 -8.22
N ILE A 30 -0.63 -3.68 -8.41
CA ILE A 30 -0.82 -4.99 -9.06
C ILE A 30 -0.61 -6.08 -8.02
N ASP A 31 -1.66 -6.85 -7.75
CA ASP A 31 -1.58 -7.97 -6.83
C ASP A 31 -0.99 -9.23 -7.50
N ARG A 32 -0.70 -10.25 -6.70
CA ARG A 32 -0.10 -11.50 -7.18
C ARG A 32 -1.02 -12.33 -8.06
N ASN A 33 -2.32 -12.06 -8.04
CA ASN A 33 -3.31 -12.71 -8.88
C ASN A 33 -3.48 -11.95 -10.22
N ASN A 34 -2.56 -10.99 -10.51
CA ASN A 34 -2.58 -10.10 -11.66
C ASN A 34 -3.86 -9.25 -11.76
N ASN A 35 -4.47 -8.91 -10.64
CA ASN A 35 -5.47 -7.87 -10.62
C ASN A 35 -4.78 -6.50 -10.51
N ILE A 36 -5.23 -5.57 -11.32
CA ILE A 36 -4.87 -4.16 -11.20
C ILE A 36 -5.88 -3.51 -10.27
N TRP A 37 -5.40 -3.02 -9.15
CA TRP A 37 -6.17 -2.20 -8.23
C TRP A 37 -6.05 -0.75 -8.65
N LEU A 38 -7.18 -0.08 -8.80
CA LEU A 38 -7.24 1.34 -9.09
C LEU A 38 -8.09 1.98 -7.99
N CYS A 39 -7.47 2.86 -7.23
CA CYS A 39 -8.07 3.40 -6.01
C CYS A 39 -8.39 4.87 -6.17
N ASN A 40 -9.54 5.29 -5.67
CA ASN A 40 -9.89 6.67 -5.40
C ASN A 40 -10.52 6.77 -4.00
N GLU A 41 -10.88 7.98 -3.56
CA GLU A 41 -11.45 8.21 -2.23
C GLU A 41 -12.70 7.35 -1.94
N GLU A 42 -13.52 7.06 -2.95
CA GLU A 42 -14.83 6.43 -2.77
C GLU A 42 -14.87 4.97 -3.21
N THR A 43 -14.00 4.57 -4.16
CA THR A 43 -14.13 3.30 -4.85
C THR A 43 -12.78 2.64 -5.12
N LEU A 44 -12.74 1.33 -4.95
CA LEU A 44 -11.65 0.47 -5.37
C LEU A 44 -12.12 -0.35 -6.58
N TYR A 45 -11.38 -0.29 -7.67
CA TYR A 45 -11.61 -1.12 -8.84
C TYR A 45 -10.54 -2.20 -8.92
N LEU A 46 -10.95 -3.45 -8.96
CA LEU A 46 -10.07 -4.58 -9.20
C LEU A 46 -10.31 -5.11 -10.61
N TYR A 47 -9.42 -4.78 -11.51
CA TYR A 47 -9.44 -5.27 -12.87
C TYR A 47 -8.57 -6.51 -13.03
N ASN A 48 -9.17 -7.65 -13.32
CA ASN A 48 -8.43 -8.89 -13.58
C ASN A 48 -7.95 -8.93 -15.03
N THR A 49 -6.63 -8.97 -15.22
CA THR A 49 -6.01 -8.91 -16.55
C THR A 49 -6.20 -10.18 -17.39
N HIS A 50 -6.56 -11.31 -16.78
CA HIS A 50 -6.80 -12.58 -17.50
C HIS A 50 -8.26 -12.72 -17.91
N THR A 51 -9.19 -12.45 -17.00
CA THR A 51 -10.63 -12.60 -17.25
C THR A 51 -11.25 -11.35 -17.85
N LEU A 52 -10.53 -10.22 -17.84
CA LEU A 52 -11.00 -8.90 -18.25
C LEU A 52 -12.23 -8.41 -17.49
N GLN A 53 -12.45 -8.96 -16.30
CA GLN A 53 -13.56 -8.58 -15.42
C GLN A 53 -13.10 -7.54 -14.42
N THR A 54 -14.01 -6.65 -14.07
CA THR A 54 -13.79 -5.65 -13.03
C THR A 54 -14.74 -5.88 -11.87
N LEU A 55 -14.18 -5.91 -10.68
CA LEU A 55 -14.94 -5.84 -9.43
C LEU A 55 -14.83 -4.40 -8.90
N GLN A 56 -15.97 -3.79 -8.62
CA GLN A 56 -16.05 -2.49 -7.99
C GLN A 56 -16.40 -2.68 -6.51
N ILE A 57 -15.60 -2.12 -5.64
CA ILE A 57 -15.74 -2.21 -4.19
C ILE A 57 -15.81 -0.79 -3.63
N LYS A 58 -16.79 -0.53 -2.77
CA LYS A 58 -16.82 0.73 -2.02
C LYS A 58 -15.58 0.84 -1.12
N ASN A 59 -14.91 1.96 -1.17
CA ASN A 59 -13.81 2.26 -0.25
C ASN A 59 -14.39 2.61 1.13
N GLU A 60 -14.48 1.62 2.02
CA GLU A 60 -14.98 1.82 3.38
C GLU A 60 -13.96 2.48 4.32
N ILE A 61 -12.72 2.62 3.88
CA ILE A 61 -11.69 3.36 4.64
C ILE A 61 -12.05 4.85 4.65
N GLY A 62 -12.57 5.37 3.53
CA GLY A 62 -12.99 6.77 3.41
C GLY A 62 -11.82 7.77 3.40
N GLU A 63 -10.62 7.29 3.07
CA GLU A 63 -9.36 8.04 3.04
C GLU A 63 -8.61 7.76 1.75
N ASP A 64 -7.71 8.66 1.38
CA ASP A 64 -6.79 8.44 0.28
C ASP A 64 -5.77 7.35 0.62
N ILE A 65 -5.71 6.35 -0.24
CA ILE A 65 -4.74 5.26 -0.12
C ILE A 65 -3.40 5.75 -0.66
N THR A 66 -2.38 5.63 0.16
CA THR A 66 -1.01 6.01 -0.16
C THR A 66 -0.15 4.82 -0.58
N ASP A 67 -0.43 3.63 -0.02
CA ASP A 67 0.24 2.40 -0.42
C ASP A 67 -0.57 1.14 -0.07
N ILE A 68 -0.36 0.05 -0.81
CA ILE A 68 -0.97 -1.26 -0.55
C ILE A 68 0.14 -2.32 -0.58
N GLU A 69 0.25 -3.09 0.48
CA GLU A 69 1.14 -4.24 0.54
C GLU A 69 0.37 -5.54 0.75
N GLN A 70 0.52 -6.47 -0.18
CA GLN A 70 -0.14 -7.77 -0.12
C GLN A 70 0.65 -8.76 0.75
N ILE A 71 0.00 -9.29 1.78
CA ILE A 71 0.57 -10.26 2.72
C ILE A 71 0.46 -11.69 2.15
N ASP A 72 -0.74 -12.08 1.79
CA ASP A 72 -1.08 -13.36 1.15
C ASP A 72 -2.19 -13.15 0.08
N ASP A 73 -2.84 -14.21 -0.36
CA ASP A 73 -3.80 -14.14 -1.47
C ASP A 73 -5.03 -13.28 -1.18
N THR A 74 -5.36 -13.09 0.09
CA THR A 74 -6.57 -12.38 0.52
C THR A 74 -6.32 -11.24 1.51
N HIS A 75 -5.15 -11.19 2.17
CA HIS A 75 -4.85 -10.19 3.19
C HIS A 75 -3.91 -9.11 2.68
N PHE A 76 -4.21 -7.87 3.07
CA PHE A 76 -3.50 -6.66 2.66
C PHE A 76 -3.30 -5.73 3.85
N PHE A 77 -2.17 -5.04 3.88
CA PHE A 77 -2.03 -3.80 4.62
C PHE A 77 -2.22 -2.63 3.68
N ILE A 78 -2.98 -1.63 4.11
CA ILE A 78 -3.33 -0.44 3.34
C ILE A 78 -2.88 0.77 4.15
N GLY A 79 -1.96 1.54 3.59
CA GLY A 79 -1.50 2.79 4.14
C GLY A 79 -2.37 3.94 3.66
N THR A 80 -2.60 4.90 4.54
CA THR A 80 -3.35 6.14 4.28
C THR A 80 -2.62 7.35 4.86
N GLU A 81 -3.16 8.53 4.65
CA GLU A 81 -2.66 9.75 5.31
C GLU A 81 -2.92 9.76 6.83
N GLN A 82 -3.83 8.95 7.34
CA GLN A 82 -4.23 8.94 8.75
C GLN A 82 -3.80 7.69 9.51
N GLY A 83 -3.23 6.71 8.81
CA GLY A 83 -2.75 5.49 9.46
C GLY A 83 -2.62 4.29 8.54
N ILE A 84 -2.70 3.11 9.14
CA ILE A 84 -2.58 1.83 8.45
C ILE A 84 -3.79 0.95 8.79
N HIS A 85 -4.32 0.28 7.77
CA HIS A 85 -5.43 -0.65 7.91
C HIS A 85 -4.99 -2.06 7.51
N HIS A 86 -5.48 -3.05 8.24
CA HIS A 86 -5.41 -4.46 7.85
C HIS A 86 -6.74 -4.85 7.20
N ALA A 87 -6.71 -5.47 6.04
CA ALA A 87 -7.91 -5.81 5.29
C ALA A 87 -7.87 -7.22 4.70
N GLU A 88 -9.03 -7.84 4.58
CA GLU A 88 -9.26 -9.11 3.89
C GLU A 88 -10.16 -8.90 2.66
N LEU A 89 -9.71 -9.32 1.49
CA LEU A 89 -10.53 -9.39 0.29
C LEU A 89 -11.31 -10.70 0.29
N LYS A 90 -12.63 -10.62 0.49
CA LYS A 90 -13.52 -11.77 0.61
C LYS A 90 -14.93 -11.46 0.13
N ASN A 91 -15.59 -12.44 -0.51
CA ASN A 91 -16.97 -12.30 -0.98
C ASN A 91 -17.20 -11.05 -1.85
N GLN A 92 -16.22 -10.71 -2.70
CA GLN A 92 -16.23 -9.53 -3.56
C GLN A 92 -16.26 -8.19 -2.78
N GLY A 93 -15.81 -8.17 -1.54
CA GLY A 93 -15.68 -7.01 -0.69
C GLY A 93 -14.34 -6.93 0.03
N LEU A 94 -13.94 -5.74 0.42
CA LEU A 94 -12.78 -5.51 1.26
C LEU A 94 -13.26 -5.29 2.70
N HIS A 95 -12.85 -6.18 3.61
CA HIS A 95 -13.27 -6.15 5.00
C HIS A 95 -12.11 -5.72 5.88
N LEU A 96 -12.31 -4.66 6.65
CA LEU A 96 -11.30 -4.19 7.60
C LEU A 96 -11.22 -5.16 8.78
N LEU A 97 -10.00 -5.51 9.15
CA LEU A 97 -9.70 -6.40 10.27
C LEU A 97 -9.06 -5.61 11.41
N PRO A 98 -9.38 -5.93 12.68
CA PRO A 98 -8.71 -5.31 13.81
C PRO A 98 -7.18 -5.52 13.78
N CYS A 99 -6.44 -4.48 14.07
CA CYS A 99 -4.99 -4.54 14.17
C CYS A 99 -4.50 -3.77 15.41
N ASP A 100 -4.76 -4.33 16.60
CA ASP A 100 -4.72 -3.71 17.94
C ASP A 100 -3.50 -2.81 18.26
N LYS A 101 -2.40 -2.96 17.53
CA LYS A 101 -1.17 -2.19 17.78
C LYS A 101 -0.77 -1.27 16.63
N LEU A 102 -1.38 -1.41 15.48
CA LEU A 102 -1.20 -0.50 14.33
C LEU A 102 -2.33 0.52 14.25
N ASP A 103 -3.54 0.19 14.74
CA ASP A 103 -4.72 1.07 14.72
C ASP A 103 -4.50 2.38 15.52
N ASN A 104 -3.48 2.43 16.37
CA ASN A 104 -3.14 3.61 17.18
C ASN A 104 -1.90 4.37 16.68
N LEU A 105 -1.45 4.13 15.46
CA LEU A 105 -0.43 4.94 14.82
C LEU A 105 -1.12 6.02 13.93
N PRO A 106 -1.53 7.18 14.46
CA PRO A 106 -2.12 8.27 13.66
C PRO A 106 -0.99 8.97 12.90
N ILE A 107 -0.42 8.28 11.94
CA ILE A 107 0.78 8.69 11.22
C ILE A 107 0.53 8.45 9.75
N GLN A 108 0.74 9.47 8.92
CA GLN A 108 0.71 9.33 7.48
C GLN A 108 1.69 8.26 7.02
N ILE A 109 1.18 7.26 6.31
CA ILE A 109 1.96 6.18 5.73
C ILE A 109 2.38 6.58 4.30
N ASN A 110 3.65 6.44 3.99
CA ASN A 110 4.19 6.74 2.67
C ASN A 110 4.53 5.47 1.88
N GLU A 111 5.00 4.42 2.55
CA GLU A 111 5.44 3.19 1.90
C GLU A 111 5.31 2.00 2.86
N LEU A 112 4.85 0.88 2.34
CA LEU A 112 4.77 -0.40 3.02
C LEU A 112 5.66 -1.43 2.31
N TYR A 113 6.32 -2.29 3.06
CA TYR A 113 7.05 -3.41 2.51
C TYR A 113 6.97 -4.63 3.44
N PHE A 114 6.39 -5.71 2.97
CA PHE A 114 6.30 -6.96 3.72
C PHE A 114 7.43 -7.93 3.38
N HIS A 115 8.36 -8.09 4.31
CA HIS A 115 9.43 -9.08 4.19
C HIS A 115 8.92 -10.46 4.60
N ARG A 116 8.50 -11.25 3.62
CA ARG A 116 7.86 -12.56 3.81
C ARG A 116 8.68 -13.54 4.64
N PRO A 117 10.01 -13.71 4.40
CA PRO A 117 10.78 -14.70 5.16
C PRO A 117 10.77 -14.47 6.66
N SER A 118 10.83 -13.23 7.11
CA SER A 118 10.78 -12.88 8.54
C SER A 118 9.39 -12.54 9.06
N ARG A 119 8.36 -12.47 8.18
CA ARG A 119 7.00 -12.04 8.49
C ARG A 119 6.95 -10.67 9.17
N LYS A 120 7.78 -9.74 8.68
CA LYS A 120 7.84 -8.36 9.18
C LYS A 120 7.33 -7.39 8.15
N LEU A 121 6.46 -6.47 8.57
CA LEU A 121 6.03 -5.33 7.79
C LEU A 121 6.88 -4.13 8.16
N PHE A 122 7.57 -3.57 7.18
CA PHE A 122 8.29 -2.31 7.30
C PHE A 122 7.35 -1.19 6.85
N ILE A 123 7.22 -0.16 7.68
CA ILE A 123 6.26 0.92 7.54
C ILE A 123 7.04 2.22 7.47
N GLY A 124 7.11 2.81 6.28
CA GLY A 124 7.70 4.11 6.04
C GLY A 124 6.66 5.21 6.23
N THR A 125 6.97 6.21 7.03
CA THR A 125 6.04 7.25 7.44
C THR A 125 6.48 8.63 6.99
N PHE A 126 5.56 9.59 7.02
CA PHE A 126 5.86 11.01 6.89
C PHE A 126 6.40 11.53 8.23
N GLU A 127 7.61 12.11 8.24
CA GLU A 127 8.26 12.78 9.37
C GLU A 127 8.39 11.97 10.69
N ARG A 128 8.13 10.65 10.67
CA ARG A 128 8.24 9.78 11.85
C ARG A 128 9.13 8.56 11.61
N GLY A 129 9.85 8.54 10.49
CA GLY A 129 10.83 7.50 10.18
C GLY A 129 10.21 6.16 9.81
N ILE A 130 10.88 5.09 10.20
CA ILE A 130 10.51 3.73 9.85
C ILE A 130 10.08 2.95 11.10
N TYR A 131 8.95 2.25 10.99
CA TYR A 131 8.48 1.27 11.97
C TYR A 131 8.58 -0.14 11.39
N VAL A 132 8.73 -1.11 12.27
CA VAL A 132 8.72 -2.53 11.92
C VAL A 132 7.69 -3.25 12.77
N TYR A 133 6.68 -3.80 12.12
CA TYR A 133 5.68 -4.64 12.77
C TYR A 133 5.99 -6.11 12.51
N ASP A 134 6.20 -6.87 13.58
CA ASP A 134 6.42 -8.31 13.52
C ASP A 134 5.07 -9.03 13.67
N MET A 135 4.63 -9.68 12.60
CA MET A 135 3.34 -10.39 12.58
C MET A 135 3.29 -11.61 13.49
N ASN A 136 4.45 -12.19 13.89
CA ASN A 136 4.48 -13.34 14.77
C ASN A 136 4.29 -12.92 16.23
N THR A 137 4.94 -11.84 16.63
CA THR A 137 4.86 -11.33 18.02
C THR A 137 3.78 -10.28 18.20
N LYS A 138 3.26 -9.74 17.09
CA LYS A 138 2.32 -8.61 17.05
C LYS A 138 2.86 -7.37 17.78
N GLN A 139 4.16 -7.12 17.64
CA GLN A 139 4.84 -5.97 18.22
C GLN A 139 5.30 -5.02 17.13
N SER A 140 5.16 -3.72 17.40
CA SER A 140 5.74 -2.66 16.58
C SER A 140 6.95 -2.06 17.27
N THR A 141 8.02 -1.81 16.52
CA THR A 141 9.26 -1.21 17.00
C THR A 141 9.78 -0.19 16.01
N GLN A 142 10.54 0.78 16.49
CA GLN A 142 11.35 1.70 15.70
C GLN A 142 12.83 1.28 15.77
N PRO A 143 13.34 0.56 14.76
CA PRO A 143 14.63 -0.12 14.89
C PRO A 143 15.85 0.79 14.81
N ASN A 144 15.70 2.00 14.25
CA ASN A 144 16.84 2.91 14.05
C ASN A 144 16.50 4.32 14.51
N MET A 145 17.14 4.73 15.60
CA MET A 145 16.97 6.06 16.19
C MET A 145 17.45 7.20 15.25
N SER A 146 18.32 6.91 14.29
CA SER A 146 18.78 7.92 13.30
C SER A 146 17.74 8.25 12.23
N LEU A 147 16.65 7.48 12.17
CA LEU A 147 15.57 7.64 11.18
C LEU A 147 14.23 7.97 11.84
N THR A 148 14.22 8.63 13.01
CA THR A 148 12.98 8.90 13.76
C THR A 148 12.22 10.12 13.28
N ASP A 149 12.91 11.12 12.72
CA ASP A 149 12.34 12.42 12.37
C ASP A 149 12.53 12.74 10.87
N VAL A 150 12.47 11.72 10.03
CA VAL A 150 12.61 11.85 8.57
C VAL A 150 11.45 11.17 7.86
N SER A 151 11.07 11.72 6.73
CA SER A 151 10.08 11.10 5.86
C SER A 151 10.72 9.97 5.05
N ILE A 152 10.13 8.78 5.13
CA ILE A 152 10.53 7.65 4.31
C ILE A 152 9.78 7.73 2.98
N THR A 153 10.51 7.70 1.88
CA THR A 153 9.92 7.81 0.55
C THR A 153 9.84 6.49 -0.19
N ARG A 154 10.76 5.55 0.09
CA ARG A 154 10.76 4.21 -0.51
C ARG A 154 11.46 3.18 0.36
N ILE A 155 10.96 1.95 0.33
CA ILE A 155 11.57 0.77 0.94
C ILE A 155 11.67 -0.30 -0.13
N LYS A 156 12.87 -0.75 -0.47
CA LYS A 156 13.08 -1.78 -1.51
C LYS A 156 14.07 -2.84 -1.03
N PRO A 157 13.85 -4.14 -1.35
CA PRO A 157 14.82 -5.17 -1.05
C PRO A 157 16.09 -4.97 -1.90
N LEU A 158 17.25 -4.95 -1.24
CA LEU A 158 18.54 -5.06 -1.89
C LEU A 158 18.87 -6.53 -2.15
N ASN A 159 18.54 -7.39 -1.19
CA ASN A 159 18.63 -8.84 -1.25
C ASN A 159 17.70 -9.45 -0.16
N ASN A 160 17.80 -10.78 0.05
CA ASN A 160 16.96 -11.48 1.02
C ASN A 160 17.21 -11.11 2.51
N LYS A 161 18.23 -10.29 2.81
CA LYS A 161 18.61 -9.92 4.19
C LYS A 161 18.68 -8.42 4.42
N GLU A 162 18.77 -7.65 3.36
CA GLU A 162 19.03 -6.23 3.44
C GLU A 162 17.99 -5.44 2.63
N LEU A 163 17.57 -4.32 3.18
CA LEU A 163 16.66 -3.37 2.54
C LEU A 163 17.38 -2.04 2.31
N LEU A 164 17.01 -1.36 1.24
CA LEU A 164 17.32 0.04 1.02
C LEU A 164 16.11 0.88 1.43
N VAL A 165 16.37 1.90 2.25
CA VAL A 165 15.39 2.85 2.73
C VAL A 165 15.78 4.23 2.24
N ALA A 166 15.01 4.79 1.34
CA ALA A 166 15.21 6.16 0.85
C ALA A 166 14.37 7.13 1.70
N THR A 167 14.96 8.29 1.95
CA THR A 167 14.36 9.34 2.78
C THR A 167 14.25 10.65 2.00
N ASP A 168 13.39 11.53 2.46
CA ASP A 168 13.34 12.91 1.98
C ASP A 168 14.42 13.73 2.69
N GLY A 169 15.46 14.11 1.93
CA GLY A 169 16.53 14.99 2.37
C GLY A 169 17.66 14.36 3.20
N ALA A 170 17.50 13.13 3.75
CA ALA A 170 18.54 12.51 4.58
C ALA A 170 19.32 11.37 3.90
N GLY A 171 19.05 11.12 2.61
CA GLY A 171 19.79 10.14 1.80
C GLY A 171 19.16 8.75 1.77
N VAL A 172 19.98 7.72 1.49
CA VAL A 172 19.56 6.33 1.39
C VAL A 172 20.31 5.49 2.41
N TYR A 173 19.58 4.72 3.17
CA TYR A 173 20.10 3.85 4.21
C TYR A 173 19.95 2.39 3.82
N LYS A 174 20.85 1.58 4.33
CA LYS A 174 20.76 0.12 4.27
C LYS A 174 20.47 -0.41 5.67
N ILE A 175 19.46 -1.24 5.78
CA ILE A 175 19.06 -1.91 7.02
C ILE A 175 18.96 -3.41 6.82
#